data_1392efb55277afb6dd1fe839420ced32
#
_entry.id   1392efb55277afb6dd1fe839420ced32
#
_cell.length_a   1.000
_cell.length_b   1.000
_cell.length_c   1.000
_cell.angle_alpha   90.00
_cell.angle_beta   90.00
_cell.angle_gamma   90.00
#
_symmetry.space_group_name_H-M   'P 1'
#
loop_
_entity.id
_entity.type
_entity.pdbx_description
1 polymer ?
#
loop_
_entity_poly.entity_id
_entity_poly.type
_entity_poly.pdbx_seq_one_letter_code
_entity_poly.pdbx_strand_id
1 'polypeptide(L)'
;AFGVRQIYVIGRRQWNKRGAMMTDKYLHITYLATTEEFVEKIRTEGREIIAIDNIPGSVNMSQTSLPKRAVLVFGQEGPGISAELAGAADQIVAIEQFGSTRSINVGAAATVAMYCWLQQNVLTLSRCDL
;
A
#
# COMPACT_ATOMS: atom_id res chain seq x y z
N ALA A 1 2.77 -5.51 -12.71
CA ALA A 1 3.66 -4.65 -13.49
C ALA A 1 4.87 -4.17 -12.69
N PHE A 2 4.68 -3.85 -11.40
CA PHE A 2 5.77 -3.32 -10.57
C PHE A 2 6.49 -4.38 -9.74
N GLY A 3 6.27 -5.65 -10.00
CA GLY A 3 6.97 -6.73 -9.32
C GLY A 3 6.40 -7.10 -7.95
N VAL A 4 5.17 -6.72 -7.66
CA VAL A 4 4.48 -7.14 -6.44
C VAL A 4 4.31 -8.65 -6.45
N ARG A 5 4.66 -9.31 -5.34
CA ARG A 5 4.58 -10.78 -5.23
C ARG A 5 3.51 -11.25 -4.24
N GLN A 6 3.16 -10.42 -3.28
CA GLN A 6 2.23 -10.77 -2.22
C GLN A 6 1.15 -9.71 -2.07
N ILE A 7 -0.10 -10.13 -2.00
CA ILE A 7 -1.24 -9.28 -1.70
C ILE A 7 -1.95 -9.84 -0.47
N TYR A 8 -2.29 -8.95 0.46
CA TYR A 8 -3.11 -9.29 1.62
C TYR A 8 -4.47 -8.65 1.45
N VAL A 9 -5.51 -9.43 1.66
CA VAL A 9 -6.90 -8.96 1.63
C VAL A 9 -7.45 -9.11 3.05
N ILE A 10 -7.81 -7.97 3.65
CA ILE A 10 -8.28 -7.93 5.03
C ILE A 10 -9.80 -7.83 5.05
N GLY A 11 -10.45 -8.73 5.76
CA GLY A 11 -11.90 -8.71 5.98
C GLY A 11 -12.73 -9.30 4.87
N ARG A 12 -12.15 -9.65 3.73
CA ARG A 12 -12.86 -10.28 2.61
C ARG A 12 -12.27 -11.65 2.34
N ARG A 13 -13.15 -12.59 1.97
CA ARG A 13 -12.74 -13.97 1.67
C ARG A 13 -12.64 -14.29 0.19
N GLN A 14 -13.04 -13.37 -0.68
CA GLN A 14 -13.08 -13.64 -2.12
C GLN A 14 -12.34 -12.58 -2.91
N TRP A 15 -11.45 -13.03 -3.75
CA TRP A 15 -10.81 -12.25 -4.79
C TRP A 15 -11.64 -12.32 -6.06
N ASN A 16 -11.83 -11.19 -6.74
CA ASN A 16 -12.53 -11.18 -8.01
C ASN A 16 -11.63 -11.73 -9.11
N LYS A 17 -11.76 -13.01 -9.40
CA LYS A 17 -10.93 -13.68 -10.42
C LYS A 17 -11.15 -13.15 -11.81
N ARG A 18 -12.35 -12.65 -12.12
CA ARG A 18 -12.65 -12.08 -13.43
C ARG A 18 -11.89 -10.78 -13.68
N GLY A 19 -11.76 -9.95 -12.66
CA GLY A 19 -11.02 -8.70 -12.76
C GLY A 19 -9.51 -8.89 -12.74
N ALA A 20 -9.04 -10.02 -12.25
CA ALA A 20 -7.61 -10.29 -12.11
C ALA A 20 -6.94 -10.72 -13.42
N MET A 21 -7.69 -11.12 -14.44
CA MET A 21 -7.18 -11.56 -15.76
C MET A 21 -6.02 -12.55 -15.64
N MET A 22 -6.17 -13.57 -14.80
CA MET A 22 -5.18 -14.60 -14.51
C MET A 22 -3.92 -14.11 -13.76
N THR A 23 -3.86 -12.87 -13.34
CA THR A 23 -2.72 -12.37 -12.55
C THR A 23 -2.64 -13.06 -11.19
N ASP A 24 -3.76 -13.56 -10.67
CA ASP A 24 -3.82 -14.33 -9.43
C ASP A 24 -2.95 -15.61 -9.47
N LYS A 25 -2.59 -16.10 -10.66
CA LYS A 25 -1.69 -17.24 -10.80
C LYS A 25 -0.22 -16.89 -10.50
N TYR A 26 0.14 -15.62 -10.63
CA TYR A 26 1.52 -15.16 -10.44
C TYR A 26 1.72 -14.39 -9.14
N LEU A 27 0.63 -14.19 -8.39
CA LEU A 27 0.64 -13.45 -7.12
C LEU A 27 0.20 -14.37 -6.00
N HIS A 28 0.87 -14.24 -4.87
CA HIS A 28 0.40 -14.89 -3.65
C HIS A 28 -0.63 -13.99 -2.99
N ILE A 29 -1.84 -14.50 -2.80
CA ILE A 29 -2.93 -13.77 -2.17
C ILE A 29 -3.26 -14.44 -0.85
N THR A 30 -3.16 -13.70 0.23
CA THR A 30 -3.47 -14.18 1.57
C THR A 30 -4.66 -13.39 2.11
N TYR A 31 -5.68 -14.11 2.57
CA TYR A 31 -6.88 -13.53 3.17
C TYR A 31 -6.75 -13.56 4.68
N LEU A 32 -6.92 -12.41 5.30
CA LEU A 32 -6.87 -12.25 6.75
C LEU A 32 -8.21 -11.70 7.23
N ALA A 33 -8.75 -12.28 8.28
CA ALA A 33 -10.08 -11.91 8.75
C ALA A 33 -10.10 -10.52 9.39
N THR A 34 -9.05 -10.15 10.10
CA THR A 34 -9.01 -8.90 10.87
C THR A 34 -7.73 -8.10 10.64
N THR A 35 -7.81 -6.82 10.93
CA THR A 35 -6.64 -5.93 10.92
C THR A 35 -5.59 -6.40 11.92
N GLU A 36 -6.01 -6.90 13.08
CA GLU A 36 -5.11 -7.40 14.11
C GLU A 36 -4.25 -8.56 13.59
N GLU A 37 -4.86 -9.52 12.91
CA GLU A 37 -4.13 -10.63 12.28
C GLU A 37 -3.13 -10.14 11.24
N PHE A 38 -3.52 -9.15 10.46
CA PHE A 38 -2.64 -8.55 9.46
C PHE A 38 -1.43 -7.90 10.11
N VAL A 39 -1.64 -7.07 11.12
CA VAL A 39 -0.56 -6.36 11.82
C VAL A 39 0.42 -7.35 12.42
N GLU A 40 -0.07 -8.38 13.12
CA GLU A 40 0.76 -9.40 13.71
C GLU A 40 1.62 -10.13 12.67
N LYS A 41 1.01 -10.50 11.54
CA LYS A 41 1.72 -11.17 10.46
C LYS A 41 2.84 -10.29 9.89
N ILE A 42 2.56 -9.03 9.62
CA ILE A 42 3.56 -8.12 9.04
C ILE A 42 4.69 -7.85 10.03
N ARG A 43 4.38 -7.67 11.32
CA ARG A 43 5.39 -7.50 12.36
C ARG A 43 6.31 -8.73 12.46
N THR A 44 5.74 -9.91 12.39
CA THR A 44 6.49 -11.17 12.41
C THR A 44 7.43 -11.27 11.19
N GLU A 45 7.02 -10.77 10.05
CA GLU A 45 7.84 -10.74 8.85
C GLU A 45 8.92 -9.64 8.87
N GLY A 46 8.90 -8.76 9.87
CA GLY A 46 9.87 -7.67 9.99
C GLY A 46 9.68 -6.58 8.95
N ARG A 47 8.45 -6.35 8.50
CA ARG A 47 8.13 -5.32 7.52
C ARG A 47 7.46 -4.12 8.18
N GLU A 48 7.56 -2.98 7.55
CA GLU A 48 6.90 -1.75 8.01
C GLU A 48 5.56 -1.57 7.29
N ILE A 49 4.56 -1.16 8.05
CA ILE A 49 3.22 -0.89 7.54
C ILE A 49 3.12 0.58 7.16
N ILE A 50 2.92 0.83 5.88
CA ILE A 50 2.79 2.18 5.33
C ILE A 50 1.36 2.33 4.81
N ALA A 51 0.55 3.08 5.54
CA ALA A 51 -0.83 3.36 5.14
C ALA A 51 -0.83 4.52 4.14
N ILE A 52 -1.53 4.34 3.04
CA ILE A 52 -1.64 5.37 1.99
C ILE A 52 -3.04 5.95 2.06
N ASP A 53 -3.14 7.14 2.65
CA ASP A 53 -4.42 7.84 2.75
C ASP A 53 -4.17 9.32 3.10
N ASN A 54 -5.07 10.17 2.69
CA ASN A 54 -5.01 11.60 3.00
C ASN A 54 -5.88 11.90 4.22
N ILE A 55 -5.34 11.63 5.39
CA ILE A 55 -6.00 11.81 6.69
C ILE A 55 -5.11 12.61 7.63
N PRO A 56 -5.65 13.17 8.73
CA PRO A 56 -4.84 13.88 9.73
C PRO A 56 -3.67 13.02 10.22
N GLY A 57 -2.50 13.62 10.30
CA GLY A 57 -1.26 12.93 10.68
C GLY A 57 -0.48 12.34 9.52
N SER A 58 -1.00 12.42 8.28
CA SER A 58 -0.26 11.95 7.11
C SER A 58 0.88 12.91 6.75
N VAL A 59 1.93 12.34 6.15
CA VAL A 59 3.03 13.10 5.58
C VAL A 59 2.98 12.98 4.06
N ASN A 60 3.49 13.98 3.36
CA ASN A 60 3.45 14.00 1.90
C ASN A 60 4.39 12.95 1.29
N MET A 61 3.89 12.21 0.33
CA MET A 61 4.67 11.16 -0.33
C MET A 61 5.94 11.69 -0.99
N SER A 62 5.86 12.88 -1.59
CA SER A 62 7.02 13.50 -2.25
C SER A 62 8.15 13.86 -1.29
N GLN A 63 7.86 13.97 0.00
CA GLN A 63 8.81 14.39 1.03
C GLN A 63 9.18 13.25 1.98
N THR A 64 8.80 12.03 1.67
CA THR A 64 8.95 10.89 2.56
C THR A 64 9.78 9.80 1.89
N SER A 65 10.70 9.23 2.66
CA SER A 65 11.41 8.02 2.21
C SER A 65 10.58 6.79 2.58
N LEU A 66 10.23 6.00 1.58
CA LEU A 66 9.54 4.74 1.80
C LEU A 66 10.54 3.65 2.12
N PRO A 67 10.34 2.87 3.19
CA PRO A 67 11.28 1.83 3.57
C PRO A 67 11.35 0.71 2.53
N LYS A 68 12.51 0.07 2.44
CA LYS A 68 12.72 -1.02 1.48
C LYS A 68 11.80 -2.20 1.77
N ARG A 69 11.61 -2.54 3.03
CA ARG A 69 10.73 -3.64 3.45
C ARG A 69 9.38 -3.09 3.90
N ALA A 70 8.63 -2.58 2.96
CA ALA A 70 7.34 -1.97 3.22
C ALA A 70 6.19 -2.85 2.74
N VAL A 71 5.08 -2.76 3.47
CA VAL A 71 3.77 -3.21 3.00
C VAL A 71 2.93 -1.96 2.83
N LEU A 72 2.48 -1.70 1.61
CA LEU A 72 1.64 -0.55 1.32
C LEU A 72 0.18 -0.94 1.53
N VAL A 73 -0.53 -0.19 2.35
CA VAL A 73 -1.91 -0.52 2.73
C VAL A 73 -2.86 0.57 2.25
N PHE A 74 -3.93 0.14 1.62
CA PHE A 74 -4.96 1.03 1.07
C PHE A 74 -6.29 0.74 1.74
N GLY A 75 -7.09 1.79 1.95
CA GLY A 75 -8.41 1.65 2.52
C GLY A 75 -9.47 1.31 1.48
N GLN A 76 -10.69 1.14 1.97
CA GLN A 76 -11.86 0.98 1.11
C GLN A 76 -12.24 2.32 0.49
N GLU A 77 -12.85 2.27 -0.69
CA GLU A 77 -13.47 3.46 -1.27
C GLU A 77 -14.57 3.98 -0.33
N GLY A 78 -14.56 5.28 -0.09
CA GLY A 78 -15.47 5.92 0.84
C GLY A 78 -14.86 6.07 2.23
N PRO A 79 -14.88 5.02 3.08
CA PRO A 79 -14.35 5.13 4.46
C PRO A 79 -12.84 5.34 4.54
N GLY A 80 -12.07 4.84 3.56
CA GLY A 80 -10.62 4.89 3.62
C GLY A 80 -10.03 3.89 4.61
N ILE A 81 -8.89 4.24 5.18
CA ILE A 81 -8.17 3.42 6.16
C ILE A 81 -8.94 3.46 7.49
N SER A 82 -9.10 2.30 8.13
CA SER A 82 -9.74 2.23 9.45
C SER A 82 -8.87 2.91 10.52
N ALA A 83 -9.50 3.39 11.58
CA ALA A 83 -8.78 3.99 12.71
C ALA A 83 -7.80 3.00 13.35
N GLU A 84 -8.18 1.73 13.43
CA GLU A 84 -7.33 0.67 13.97
C GLU A 84 -6.07 0.49 13.13
N LEU A 85 -6.20 0.45 11.81
CA LEU A 85 -5.06 0.32 10.91
C LEU A 85 -4.19 1.57 10.92
N ALA A 86 -4.79 2.75 10.95
CA ALA A 86 -4.06 4.01 11.04
C ALA A 86 -3.21 4.06 12.32
N GLY A 87 -3.76 3.59 13.43
CA GLY A 87 -3.04 3.54 14.71
C GLY A 87 -1.89 2.54 14.73
N ALA A 88 -1.99 1.47 13.93
CA ALA A 88 -0.97 0.43 13.85
C ALA A 88 0.10 0.71 12.79
N ALA A 89 -0.15 1.62 11.86
CA ALA A 89 0.78 1.92 10.78
C ALA A 89 2.06 2.60 11.31
N ASP A 90 3.17 2.27 10.72
CA ASP A 90 4.45 2.93 11.03
C ASP A 90 4.49 4.33 10.45
N GLN A 91 3.89 4.53 9.30
CA GLN A 91 3.69 5.84 8.69
C GLN A 91 2.35 5.88 7.95
N ILE A 92 1.78 7.08 7.91
CA ILE A 92 0.63 7.38 7.06
C ILE A 92 1.11 8.39 6.02
N VAL A 93 1.01 8.02 4.76
CA VAL A 93 1.57 8.80 3.66
C VAL A 93 0.46 9.20 2.71
N ALA A 94 0.40 10.48 2.38
CA ALA A 94 -0.60 11.02 1.47
C ALA A 94 0.02 11.36 0.13
N ILE A 95 -0.72 11.07 -0.94
CA ILE A 95 -0.40 11.59 -2.27
C ILE A 95 -0.94 13.00 -2.32
N GLU A 96 -0.08 13.97 -2.61
CA GLU A 96 -0.48 15.37 -2.63
C GLU A 96 -1.55 15.61 -3.70
N GLN A 97 -2.60 16.31 -3.30
CA GLN A 97 -3.73 16.62 -4.17
C GLN A 97 -3.93 18.13 -4.22
N PHE A 98 -4.00 18.65 -5.42
CA PHE A 98 -4.17 20.10 -5.65
C PHE A 98 -5.52 20.45 -6.26
N GLY A 99 -6.35 19.43 -6.51
CA GLY A 99 -7.68 19.62 -7.06
C GLY A 99 -8.74 19.71 -5.97
N SER A 100 -9.98 19.88 -6.39
CA SER A 100 -11.13 19.97 -5.49
C SER A 100 -11.65 18.62 -4.99
N THR A 101 -11.20 17.52 -5.59
CA THR A 101 -11.61 16.17 -5.20
C THR A 101 -10.88 15.75 -3.94
N ARG A 102 -11.58 15.15 -2.99
CA ARG A 102 -11.00 14.74 -1.72
C ARG A 102 -10.16 13.46 -1.81
N SER A 103 -10.48 12.61 -2.76
CA SER A 103 -9.82 11.30 -2.84
C SER A 103 -9.43 10.95 -4.26
N ILE A 104 -8.39 10.14 -4.35
CA ILE A 104 -7.95 9.52 -5.59
C ILE A 104 -8.48 8.10 -5.61
N ASN A 105 -8.86 7.59 -6.77
CA ASN A 105 -9.22 6.19 -6.95
C ASN A 105 -8.14 5.28 -6.34
N VAL A 106 -8.56 4.23 -5.64
CA VAL A 106 -7.64 3.33 -4.93
C VAL A 106 -6.62 2.69 -5.88
N GLY A 107 -7.05 2.26 -7.05
CA GLY A 107 -6.15 1.70 -8.05
C GLY A 107 -5.11 2.70 -8.54
N ALA A 108 -5.54 3.94 -8.76
CA ALA A 108 -4.62 5.01 -9.14
C ALA A 108 -3.63 5.33 -8.01
N ALA A 109 -4.12 5.41 -6.77
CA ALA A 109 -3.28 5.63 -5.60
C ALA A 109 -2.25 4.51 -5.43
N ALA A 110 -2.67 3.25 -5.62
CA ALA A 110 -1.79 2.10 -5.54
C ALA A 110 -0.69 2.18 -6.60
N THR A 111 -1.04 2.54 -7.82
CA THR A 111 -0.09 2.69 -8.91
C THR A 111 0.97 3.75 -8.58
N VAL A 112 0.54 4.91 -8.10
CA VAL A 112 1.45 6.00 -7.73
C VAL A 112 2.38 5.57 -6.58
N ALA A 113 1.83 4.97 -5.54
CA ALA A 113 2.60 4.56 -4.37
C ALA A 113 3.62 3.46 -4.72
N MET A 114 3.22 2.48 -5.51
CA MET A 114 4.13 1.41 -5.95
C MET A 114 5.26 1.96 -6.82
N TYR A 115 4.96 2.87 -7.72
CA TYR A 115 5.99 3.48 -8.54
C TYR A 115 6.94 4.35 -7.71
N CYS A 116 6.41 5.10 -6.76
CA CYS A 116 7.23 5.90 -5.85
C CYS A 116 8.20 5.02 -5.07
N TRP A 117 7.72 3.90 -4.52
CA TRP A 117 8.57 2.94 -3.83
C TRP A 117 9.65 2.38 -4.76
N LEU A 118 9.27 1.99 -5.96
CA LEU A 118 10.18 1.44 -6.96
C LEU A 118 11.26 2.45 -7.32
N GLN A 119 10.87 3.70 -7.56
CA GLN A 119 11.80 4.79 -7.88
C GLN A 119 12.82 5.00 -6.77
N GLN A 120 12.38 5.02 -5.52
CA GLN A 120 13.26 5.25 -4.38
C GLN A 120 14.18 4.07 -4.07
N ASN A 121 13.69 2.85 -4.19
CA ASN A 121 14.38 1.67 -3.67
C ASN A 121 15.07 0.82 -4.75
N VAL A 122 14.71 0.99 -6.00
CA VAL A 122 15.26 0.19 -7.10
C VAL A 122 15.88 1.08 -8.18
N LEU A 123 15.09 1.98 -8.76
CA LEU A 123 15.53 2.77 -9.90
C LEU A 123 16.61 3.81 -9.56
N THR A 124 16.55 4.37 -8.35
CA THR A 124 17.54 5.34 -7.89
C THR A 124 18.94 4.72 -7.78
N LEU A 125 19.01 3.44 -7.36
CA LEU A 125 20.28 2.72 -7.28
C LEU A 125 20.89 2.52 -8.66
N SER A 126 20.08 2.30 -9.69
CA SER A 126 20.54 2.16 -11.07
C SER A 126 21.14 3.44 -11.61
N ARG A 127 20.70 4.61 -11.14
CA ARG A 127 21.24 5.91 -11.56
C ARG A 127 22.61 6.18 -10.96
N CYS A 128 22.89 5.66 -9.80
CA CYS A 128 24.19 5.84 -9.14
C CYS A 128 25.33 5.09 -9.86
N ASP A 129 24.98 4.10 -10.67
CA ASP A 129 25.94 3.32 -11.45
C ASP A 129 26.27 3.97 -12.80
N LEU A 130 25.63 5.05 -13.13
CA LEU A 130 25.86 5.81 -14.35
C LEU A 130 26.84 6.97 -14.08
#